data_7858e4f5cf2febcdf4735b06daeb01dc
#
_entry.id   7858e4f5cf2febcdf4735b06daeb01dc
#
_cell.length_a   1.000
_cell.length_b   1.000
_cell.length_c   1.000
_cell.angle_alpha   90.00
_cell.angle_beta   90.00
_cell.angle_gamma   90.00
#
_symmetry.space_group_name_H-M   'P 1'
#
loop_
_entity.id
_entity.type
_entity.pdbx_description
1 polymer ?
#
loop_
_entity_poly.entity_id
_entity_poly.type
_entity_poly.pdbx_seq_one_letter_code
_entity_poly.pdbx_strand_id
1 'polypeptide(L)'
;MAAIFMTTVTFYIVSIFALVVLGAHSMLGYFESRPQVTAFFKDTVLDSDISALKHNVESAVTVQDTRYISKDDALEIYRNQNSNNPLLLEMVTADILPASLEVSAKNVADLETIATIMQKDAQVEEVVFQKDVIDTLRKWVGGVRLGGIVLSSLLIFASLTTIVVILGLKFTARKAEVKTLSLLGATNWYIRGPFVFEGMIYAISGAVAGWGLAYLTLLYLTPNIVGFMQEITLLPVPIWVMIALLGSETLLACIIGASASLIATRRYGR
;
A
#
# COMPACT_ATOMS: atom_id res chain seq x y z
N MET A 1 -2.58 -10.00 31.01
CA MET A 1 -2.83 -10.79 29.77
C MET A 1 -3.77 -10.06 28.81
N ALA A 2 -4.98 -9.62 29.22
CA ALA A 2 -5.93 -8.94 28.32
C ALA A 2 -5.39 -7.67 27.62
N ALA A 3 -4.60 -6.82 28.33
CA ALA A 3 -3.99 -5.65 27.72
C ALA A 3 -3.02 -6.03 26.58
N ILE A 4 -2.13 -7.00 26.84
CA ILE A 4 -1.16 -7.46 25.82
C ILE A 4 -1.89 -8.07 24.63
N PHE A 5 -2.90 -8.89 24.85
CA PHE A 5 -3.69 -9.48 23.79
C PHE A 5 -4.34 -8.41 22.90
N MET A 6 -5.01 -7.44 23.52
CA MET A 6 -5.68 -6.36 22.80
C MET A 6 -4.69 -5.49 22.01
N THR A 7 -3.53 -5.16 22.61
CA THR A 7 -2.48 -4.42 21.90
C THR A 7 -1.86 -5.24 20.77
N THR A 8 -1.66 -6.55 20.95
CA THR A 8 -1.17 -7.45 19.89
C THR A 8 -2.12 -7.46 18.70
N VAL A 9 -3.43 -7.63 18.93
CA VAL A 9 -4.43 -7.61 17.84
C VAL A 9 -4.45 -6.25 17.15
N THR A 10 -4.39 -5.16 17.92
CA THR A 10 -4.36 -3.80 17.37
C THR A 10 -3.16 -3.61 16.45
N PHE A 11 -1.94 -3.88 16.91
CA PHE A 11 -0.73 -3.68 16.13
C PHE A 11 -0.60 -4.68 14.98
N TYR A 12 -1.10 -5.91 15.11
CA TYR A 12 -1.18 -6.85 14.00
C TYR A 12 -2.03 -6.29 12.85
N ILE A 13 -3.22 -5.76 13.14
CA ILE A 13 -4.10 -5.17 12.13
C ILE A 13 -3.47 -3.91 11.53
N VAL A 14 -2.86 -3.05 12.36
CA VAL A 14 -2.15 -1.84 11.91
C VAL A 14 -1.00 -2.21 10.96
N SER A 15 -0.18 -3.22 11.32
CA SER A 15 0.91 -3.73 10.48
C SER A 15 0.39 -4.24 9.13
N ILE A 16 -0.65 -5.06 9.12
CA ILE A 16 -1.25 -5.58 7.88
C ILE A 16 -1.76 -4.44 7.01
N PHE A 17 -2.46 -3.46 7.59
CA PHE A 17 -2.92 -2.29 6.84
C PHE A 17 -1.77 -1.45 6.27
N ALA A 18 -0.73 -1.23 7.05
CA ALA A 18 0.45 -0.50 6.58
C ALA A 18 1.10 -1.21 5.38
N LEU A 19 1.26 -2.54 5.45
CA LEU A 19 1.80 -3.35 4.36
C LEU A 19 0.91 -3.32 3.11
N VAL A 20 -0.41 -3.42 3.27
CA VAL A 20 -1.38 -3.33 2.16
C VAL A 20 -1.31 -1.95 1.48
N VAL A 21 -1.25 -0.87 2.26
CA VAL A 21 -1.16 0.50 1.72
C VAL A 21 0.17 0.72 1.01
N LEU A 22 1.29 0.23 1.57
CA LEU A 22 2.61 0.30 0.93
C LEU A 22 2.63 -0.50 -0.37
N GLY A 23 2.10 -1.72 -0.38
CA GLY A 23 1.99 -2.56 -1.58
C GLY A 23 1.12 -1.90 -2.66
N ALA A 24 -0.06 -1.39 -2.27
CA ALA A 24 -0.97 -0.69 -3.18
C ALA A 24 -0.34 0.59 -3.75
N HIS A 25 0.42 1.34 -2.94
CA HIS A 25 1.14 2.53 -3.42
C HIS A 25 2.26 2.16 -4.41
N SER A 26 3.02 1.10 -4.13
CA SER A 26 4.07 0.62 -5.04
C SER A 26 3.47 0.10 -6.36
N MET A 27 2.34 -0.61 -6.29
CA MET A 27 1.60 -1.08 -7.45
C MET A 27 1.09 0.11 -8.30
N LEU A 28 0.49 1.10 -7.66
CA LEU A 28 0.04 2.32 -8.34
C LEU A 28 1.23 3.05 -8.99
N GLY A 29 2.37 3.17 -8.29
CA GLY A 29 3.59 3.76 -8.82
C GLY A 29 4.15 3.00 -10.04
N TYR A 30 4.03 1.67 -10.08
CA TYR A 30 4.42 0.87 -11.25
C TYR A 30 3.55 1.22 -12.47
N PHE A 31 2.23 1.31 -12.31
CA PHE A 31 1.33 1.72 -13.39
C PHE A 31 1.46 3.21 -13.76
N GLU A 32 1.71 4.08 -12.78
CA GLU A 32 1.95 5.51 -13.01
C GLU A 32 3.32 5.81 -13.64
N SER A 33 4.32 4.93 -13.46
CA SER A 33 5.66 5.13 -14.04
C SER A 33 5.75 4.78 -15.53
N ARG A 34 4.75 4.11 -16.08
CA ARG A 34 4.62 3.74 -17.49
C ARG A 34 3.25 4.11 -18.05
N PRO A 35 2.82 5.36 -17.88
CA PRO A 35 1.56 5.77 -18.45
C PRO A 35 1.72 5.82 -19.98
N GLN A 36 0.96 5.02 -20.70
CA GLN A 36 1.02 4.94 -22.14
C GLN A 36 -0.37 4.96 -22.76
N VAL A 37 -0.43 5.53 -23.96
CA VAL A 37 -1.57 5.44 -24.86
C VAL A 37 -1.15 4.54 -26.02
N THR A 38 -1.97 3.53 -26.30
CA THR A 38 -1.75 2.61 -27.41
C THR A 38 -2.80 2.89 -28.48
N ALA A 39 -2.37 3.23 -29.67
CA ALA A 39 -3.21 3.32 -30.85
C ALA A 39 -3.03 2.06 -31.68
N PHE A 40 -4.11 1.35 -31.94
CA PHE A 40 -4.15 0.22 -32.87
C PHE A 40 -4.53 0.70 -34.26
N PHE A 41 -3.77 0.25 -35.24
CA PHE A 41 -3.95 0.67 -36.62
C PHE A 41 -4.86 -0.29 -37.41
N LYS A 42 -5.51 0.26 -38.43
CA LYS A 42 -6.22 -0.54 -39.45
C LYS A 42 -5.23 -1.36 -40.26
N ASP A 43 -5.68 -2.47 -40.81
CA ASP A 43 -4.86 -3.37 -41.64
C ASP A 43 -4.27 -2.71 -42.88
N THR A 44 -4.84 -1.60 -43.32
CA THR A 44 -4.46 -0.86 -44.52
C THR A 44 -3.44 0.27 -44.27
N VAL A 45 -2.92 0.42 -43.04
CA VAL A 45 -1.98 1.49 -42.70
C VAL A 45 -0.66 1.35 -43.44
N LEU A 46 -0.11 2.47 -43.91
CA LEU A 46 1.22 2.55 -44.54
C LEU A 46 2.24 3.07 -43.52
N ASP A 47 3.51 2.68 -43.65
CA ASP A 47 4.60 3.17 -42.81
C ASP A 47 4.74 4.70 -42.79
N SER A 48 4.35 5.34 -43.89
CA SER A 48 4.31 6.81 -44.01
C SER A 48 3.28 7.43 -43.05
N ASP A 49 2.13 6.78 -42.86
CA ASP A 49 1.05 7.28 -42.00
C ASP A 49 1.42 7.14 -40.57
N ILE A 50 2.05 6.00 -40.17
CA ILE A 50 2.59 5.75 -38.84
C ILE A 50 3.63 6.81 -38.47
N SER A 51 4.55 7.12 -39.41
CA SER A 51 5.58 8.14 -39.23
C SER A 51 4.99 9.54 -39.08
N ALA A 52 3.94 9.86 -39.86
CA ALA A 52 3.23 11.13 -39.76
C ALA A 52 2.51 11.28 -38.42
N LEU A 53 1.80 10.23 -37.93
CA LEU A 53 1.15 10.25 -36.64
C LEU A 53 2.16 10.40 -35.50
N LYS A 54 3.27 9.65 -35.55
CA LYS A 54 4.36 9.78 -34.58
C LYS A 54 4.89 11.23 -34.53
N HIS A 55 5.17 11.84 -35.66
CA HIS A 55 5.64 13.21 -35.73
C HIS A 55 4.61 14.22 -35.19
N ASN A 56 3.33 14.03 -35.51
CA ASN A 56 2.25 14.87 -34.99
C ASN A 56 2.15 14.82 -33.46
N VAL A 57 2.29 13.65 -32.88
CA VAL A 57 2.25 13.46 -31.43
C VAL A 57 3.49 14.07 -30.77
N GLU A 58 4.70 13.81 -31.33
CA GLU A 58 5.96 14.33 -30.77
C GLU A 58 6.07 15.87 -30.90
N SER A 59 5.41 16.48 -31.86
CA SER A 59 5.39 17.95 -32.05
C SER A 59 4.36 18.63 -31.14
N ALA A 60 3.31 17.94 -30.72
CA ALA A 60 2.23 18.50 -29.90
C ALA A 60 2.52 18.47 -28.41
N VAL A 61 3.26 17.47 -27.94
CA VAL A 61 3.49 17.21 -26.50
C VAL A 61 4.90 16.66 -26.27
N THR A 62 5.44 16.90 -25.06
CA THR A 62 6.74 16.29 -24.67
C THR A 62 6.56 14.81 -24.39
N VAL A 63 6.87 13.97 -25.37
CA VAL A 63 6.82 12.53 -25.28
C VAL A 63 8.05 12.01 -24.52
N GLN A 64 7.89 10.97 -23.70
CA GLN A 64 8.98 10.31 -23.00
C GLN A 64 9.57 9.20 -23.86
N ASP A 65 8.71 8.37 -24.45
CA ASP A 65 9.08 7.27 -25.33
C ASP A 65 7.97 7.00 -26.33
N THR A 66 8.36 6.55 -27.53
CA THR A 66 7.44 6.19 -28.61
C THR A 66 7.89 4.88 -29.21
N ARG A 67 7.09 3.83 -29.06
CA ARG A 67 7.38 2.48 -29.55
C ARG A 67 6.35 2.03 -30.57
N TYR A 68 6.81 1.74 -31.77
CA TYR A 68 6.00 1.05 -32.78
C TYR A 68 6.12 -0.47 -32.58
N ILE A 69 5.01 -1.16 -32.61
CA ILE A 69 4.91 -2.63 -32.50
C ILE A 69 4.30 -3.12 -33.82
N SER A 70 5.09 -3.85 -34.59
CA SER A 70 4.60 -4.51 -35.80
C SER A 70 3.70 -5.68 -35.48
N LYS A 71 2.97 -6.23 -36.47
CA LYS A 71 2.16 -7.44 -36.32
C LYS A 71 2.98 -8.64 -35.84
N ASP A 72 4.22 -8.78 -36.34
CA ASP A 72 5.13 -9.85 -35.94
C ASP A 72 5.63 -9.68 -34.50
N ASP A 73 5.99 -8.45 -34.10
CA ASP A 73 6.37 -8.12 -32.72
C ASP A 73 5.19 -8.35 -31.76
N ALA A 74 3.97 -7.98 -32.18
CA ALA A 74 2.75 -8.22 -31.40
C ALA A 74 2.53 -9.73 -31.17
N LEU A 75 2.78 -10.56 -32.18
CA LEU A 75 2.70 -12.02 -32.05
C LEU A 75 3.76 -12.56 -31.10
N GLU A 76 4.98 -12.04 -31.14
CA GLU A 76 6.04 -12.44 -30.22
C GLU A 76 5.69 -12.07 -28.78
N ILE A 77 5.21 -10.85 -28.55
CA ILE A 77 4.73 -10.39 -27.22
C ILE A 77 3.58 -11.29 -26.74
N TYR A 78 2.59 -11.57 -27.61
CA TYR A 78 1.47 -12.44 -27.29
C TYR A 78 1.92 -13.85 -26.87
N ARG A 79 2.86 -14.43 -27.61
CA ARG A 79 3.43 -15.76 -27.31
C ARG A 79 4.16 -15.79 -25.97
N ASN A 80 4.94 -14.76 -25.69
CA ASN A 80 5.67 -14.66 -24.42
C ASN A 80 4.71 -14.54 -23.23
N GLN A 81 3.64 -13.75 -23.36
CA GLN A 81 2.63 -13.56 -22.29
C GLN A 81 1.77 -14.80 -22.06
N ASN A 82 1.50 -15.58 -23.12
CA ASN A 82 0.63 -16.77 -23.05
C ASN A 82 1.40 -18.09 -23.12
N SER A 83 2.71 -18.09 -22.80
CA SER A 83 3.60 -19.26 -22.85
C SER A 83 3.07 -20.46 -22.06
N ASN A 84 2.26 -20.23 -21.02
CA ASN A 84 1.66 -21.25 -20.17
C ASN A 84 0.35 -21.85 -20.71
N ASN A 85 -0.17 -21.37 -21.85
CA ASN A 85 -1.43 -21.82 -22.43
C ASN A 85 -1.29 -22.18 -23.93
N PRO A 86 -0.90 -23.42 -24.25
CA PRO A 86 -0.63 -23.84 -25.64
C PRO A 86 -1.81 -23.64 -26.59
N LEU A 87 -3.05 -23.79 -26.12
CA LEU A 87 -4.25 -23.62 -26.95
C LEU A 87 -4.39 -22.20 -27.48
N LEU A 88 -4.03 -21.20 -26.70
CA LEU A 88 -4.07 -19.79 -27.13
C LEU A 88 -2.99 -19.49 -28.18
N LEU A 89 -1.85 -20.18 -28.10
CA LEU A 89 -0.74 -19.99 -29.03
C LEU A 89 -1.00 -20.54 -30.42
N GLU A 90 -1.81 -21.60 -30.55
CA GLU A 90 -2.18 -22.20 -31.83
C GLU A 90 -3.25 -21.42 -32.57
N MET A 91 -4.06 -20.64 -31.85
CA MET A 91 -5.21 -19.93 -32.41
C MET A 91 -4.88 -18.54 -32.98
N VAL A 92 -3.70 -17.95 -32.65
CA VAL A 92 -3.35 -16.59 -33.01
C VAL A 92 -2.19 -16.56 -34.00
N THR A 93 -2.41 -15.89 -35.14
CA THR A 93 -1.39 -15.62 -36.16
C THR A 93 -1.12 -14.11 -36.25
N ALA A 94 -0.01 -13.71 -36.87
CA ALA A 94 0.36 -12.31 -37.01
C ALA A 94 -0.72 -11.47 -37.77
N ASP A 95 -1.45 -12.10 -38.68
CA ASP A 95 -2.50 -11.42 -39.46
C ASP A 95 -3.71 -10.99 -38.65
N ILE A 96 -3.95 -11.65 -37.50
CA ILE A 96 -5.09 -11.35 -36.60
C ILE A 96 -4.77 -10.20 -35.65
N LEU A 97 -3.47 -9.97 -35.38
CA LEU A 97 -3.03 -8.96 -34.43
C LEU A 97 -2.79 -7.62 -35.17
N PRO A 98 -3.41 -6.51 -34.71
CA PRO A 98 -3.17 -5.20 -35.28
C PRO A 98 -1.78 -4.69 -34.90
N ALA A 99 -1.15 -3.94 -35.82
CA ALA A 99 0.02 -3.15 -35.49
C ALA A 99 -0.39 -2.00 -34.56
N SER A 100 0.50 -1.56 -33.67
CA SER A 100 0.18 -0.52 -32.70
C SER A 100 1.32 0.47 -32.50
N LEU A 101 0.95 1.69 -32.07
CA LEU A 101 1.87 2.73 -31.65
C LEU A 101 1.63 3.01 -30.15
N GLU A 102 2.62 2.69 -29.34
CA GLU A 102 2.63 3.01 -27.92
C GLU A 102 3.38 4.32 -27.69
N VAL A 103 2.74 5.25 -27.00
CA VAL A 103 3.32 6.54 -26.65
C VAL A 103 3.21 6.76 -25.14
N SER A 104 4.36 7.03 -24.52
CA SER A 104 4.45 7.36 -23.10
C SER A 104 4.76 8.85 -22.91
N ALA A 105 4.18 9.46 -21.88
CA ALA A 105 4.46 10.83 -21.48
C ALA A 105 4.81 10.90 -19.99
N LYS A 106 5.55 11.95 -19.60
CA LYS A 106 5.92 12.18 -18.21
C LYS A 106 4.72 12.52 -17.31
N ASN A 107 3.71 13.19 -17.88
CA ASN A 107 2.53 13.62 -17.15
C ASN A 107 1.29 12.90 -17.69
N VAL A 108 0.45 12.42 -16.82
CA VAL A 108 -0.83 11.78 -17.18
C VAL A 108 -1.76 12.74 -17.93
N ALA A 109 -1.68 14.05 -17.66
CA ALA A 109 -2.45 15.07 -18.38
C ALA A 109 -2.10 15.16 -19.86
N ASP A 110 -0.82 14.96 -20.22
CA ASP A 110 -0.34 14.99 -21.60
C ASP A 110 -0.87 13.80 -22.41
N LEU A 111 -1.13 12.67 -21.76
CA LEU A 111 -1.69 11.47 -22.39
C LEU A 111 -3.11 11.66 -22.91
N GLU A 112 -3.92 12.52 -22.27
CA GLU A 112 -5.26 12.86 -22.79
C GLU A 112 -5.17 13.59 -24.13
N THR A 113 -4.19 14.49 -24.25
CA THR A 113 -3.93 15.21 -25.51
C THR A 113 -3.45 14.24 -26.57
N ILE A 114 -2.53 13.32 -26.22
CA ILE A 114 -2.03 12.28 -27.12
C ILE A 114 -3.17 11.37 -27.58
N ALA A 115 -4.00 10.87 -26.65
CA ALA A 115 -5.14 10.04 -26.99
C ALA A 115 -6.11 10.76 -27.93
N THR A 116 -6.36 12.05 -27.70
CA THR A 116 -7.25 12.86 -28.55
C THR A 116 -6.68 13.05 -29.95
N ILE A 117 -5.36 13.22 -30.08
CA ILE A 117 -4.69 13.33 -31.39
C ILE A 117 -4.78 12.01 -32.14
N MET A 118 -4.46 10.89 -31.47
CA MET A 118 -4.52 9.56 -32.05
C MET A 118 -5.93 9.16 -32.47
N GLN A 119 -6.96 9.47 -31.66
CA GLN A 119 -8.37 9.16 -31.98
C GLN A 119 -8.89 9.92 -33.22
N LYS A 120 -8.32 11.07 -33.56
CA LYS A 120 -8.69 11.86 -34.72
C LYS A 120 -8.05 11.38 -36.01
N ASP A 121 -7.06 10.52 -35.93
CA ASP A 121 -6.37 10.00 -37.12
C ASP A 121 -7.24 8.94 -37.83
N ALA A 122 -7.40 9.06 -39.12
CA ALA A 122 -8.25 8.19 -39.92
C ALA A 122 -7.74 6.74 -40.04
N GLN A 123 -6.45 6.52 -39.82
CA GLN A 123 -5.79 5.20 -39.88
C GLN A 123 -5.81 4.45 -38.57
N VAL A 124 -6.17 5.12 -37.47
CA VAL A 124 -6.32 4.48 -36.17
C VAL A 124 -7.71 3.84 -36.09
N GLU A 125 -7.74 2.59 -35.67
CA GLU A 125 -8.99 1.83 -35.45
C GLU A 125 -9.50 2.02 -34.04
N GLU A 126 -8.59 1.85 -33.06
CA GLU A 126 -8.91 1.95 -31.63
C GLU A 126 -7.76 2.61 -30.89
N VAL A 127 -8.09 3.44 -29.90
CA VAL A 127 -7.13 4.01 -28.95
C VAL A 127 -7.45 3.51 -27.56
N VAL A 128 -6.52 2.75 -26.98
CA VAL A 128 -6.62 2.26 -25.62
C VAL A 128 -5.82 3.19 -24.71
N PHE A 129 -6.53 3.88 -23.84
CA PHE A 129 -5.94 4.71 -22.81
C PHE A 129 -6.44 4.22 -21.44
N GLN A 130 -5.53 3.65 -20.65
CA GLN A 130 -5.88 3.03 -19.37
C GLN A 130 -6.14 4.05 -18.23
N LYS A 131 -6.49 5.29 -18.56
CA LYS A 131 -6.79 6.33 -17.56
C LYS A 131 -7.86 5.89 -16.57
N ASP A 132 -8.95 5.32 -17.06
CA ASP A 132 -10.08 4.89 -16.22
C ASP A 132 -9.66 3.81 -15.22
N VAL A 133 -8.73 2.93 -15.62
CA VAL A 133 -8.16 1.89 -14.76
C VAL A 133 -7.29 2.54 -13.67
N ILE A 134 -6.39 3.47 -14.04
CA ILE A 134 -5.51 4.18 -13.11
C ILE A 134 -6.34 5.02 -12.13
N ASP A 135 -7.32 5.78 -12.61
CA ASP A 135 -8.18 6.59 -11.76
C ASP A 135 -9.06 5.75 -10.84
N THR A 136 -9.53 4.62 -11.32
CA THR A 136 -10.28 3.65 -10.50
C THR A 136 -9.38 3.05 -9.42
N LEU A 137 -8.17 2.61 -9.78
CA LEU A 137 -7.18 2.11 -8.82
C LEU A 137 -6.82 3.17 -7.77
N ARG A 138 -6.60 4.42 -8.18
CA ARG A 138 -6.32 5.55 -7.27
C ARG A 138 -7.45 5.77 -6.27
N LYS A 139 -8.71 5.73 -6.73
CA LYS A 139 -9.89 5.82 -5.86
C LYS A 139 -9.98 4.64 -4.89
N TRP A 140 -9.73 3.43 -5.37
CA TRP A 140 -9.71 2.23 -4.53
C TRP A 140 -8.60 2.29 -3.47
N VAL A 141 -7.37 2.63 -3.85
CA VAL A 141 -6.24 2.80 -2.91
C VAL A 141 -6.54 3.89 -1.89
N GLY A 142 -7.14 5.01 -2.32
CA GLY A 142 -7.61 6.07 -1.44
C GLY A 142 -8.67 5.61 -0.45
N GLY A 143 -9.65 4.83 -0.91
CA GLY A 143 -10.70 4.24 -0.08
C GLY A 143 -10.16 3.26 0.96
N VAL A 144 -9.29 2.34 0.54
CA VAL A 144 -8.62 1.39 1.44
C VAL A 144 -7.79 2.14 2.49
N ARG A 145 -7.01 3.16 2.07
CA ARG A 145 -6.22 3.98 2.99
C ARG A 145 -7.08 4.67 4.03
N LEU A 146 -8.18 5.30 3.62
CA LEU A 146 -9.10 5.97 4.54
C LEU A 146 -9.74 4.98 5.52
N GLY A 147 -10.27 3.86 5.00
CA GLY A 147 -10.85 2.79 5.82
C GLY A 147 -9.85 2.22 6.83
N GLY A 148 -8.60 1.99 6.40
CA GLY A 148 -7.52 1.53 7.26
C GLY A 148 -7.17 2.51 8.39
N ILE A 149 -7.10 3.81 8.08
CA ILE A 149 -6.85 4.86 9.08
C ILE A 149 -7.98 4.89 10.12
N VAL A 150 -9.24 4.83 9.68
CA VAL A 150 -10.39 4.84 10.58
C VAL A 150 -10.39 3.61 11.49
N LEU A 151 -10.22 2.42 10.92
CA LEU A 151 -10.17 1.17 11.69
C LEU A 151 -9.00 1.15 12.67
N SER A 152 -7.80 1.53 12.22
CA SER A 152 -6.60 1.61 13.08
C SER A 152 -6.81 2.58 14.24
N SER A 153 -7.40 3.76 13.99
CA SER A 153 -7.69 4.76 15.01
C SER A 153 -8.66 4.22 16.07
N LEU A 154 -9.70 3.50 15.63
CA LEU A 154 -10.68 2.87 16.53
C LEU A 154 -10.04 1.79 17.39
N LEU A 155 -9.18 0.94 16.80
CA LEU A 155 -8.47 -0.11 17.54
C LEU A 155 -7.43 0.46 18.53
N ILE A 156 -6.72 1.51 18.14
CA ILE A 156 -5.80 2.24 19.03
C ILE A 156 -6.56 2.83 20.21
N PHE A 157 -7.72 3.42 19.98
CA PHE A 157 -8.58 3.96 21.03
C PHE A 157 -9.08 2.85 21.97
N ALA A 158 -9.50 1.71 21.43
CA ALA A 158 -9.92 0.55 22.22
C ALA A 158 -8.76 -0.01 23.06
N SER A 159 -7.57 -0.12 22.47
CA SER A 159 -6.35 -0.56 23.16
C SER A 159 -5.97 0.40 24.30
N LEU A 160 -5.97 1.71 24.04
CA LEU A 160 -5.73 2.75 25.04
C LEU A 160 -6.73 2.62 26.20
N THR A 161 -8.02 2.49 25.89
CA THR A 161 -9.08 2.34 26.91
C THR A 161 -8.86 1.07 27.75
N THR A 162 -8.49 -0.05 27.13
CA THR A 162 -8.20 -1.31 27.82
C THR A 162 -7.03 -1.14 28.80
N ILE A 163 -5.93 -0.50 28.37
CA ILE A 163 -4.78 -0.23 29.25
C ILE A 163 -5.20 0.68 30.40
N VAL A 164 -5.97 1.75 30.15
CA VAL A 164 -6.46 2.67 31.19
C VAL A 164 -7.28 1.92 32.25
N VAL A 165 -8.19 1.05 31.84
CA VAL A 165 -9.03 0.27 32.77
C VAL A 165 -8.18 -0.67 33.60
N ILE A 166 -7.28 -1.43 32.98
CA ILE A 166 -6.45 -2.42 33.70
C ILE A 166 -5.51 -1.74 34.69
N LEU A 167 -4.84 -0.66 34.27
CA LEU A 167 -3.95 0.10 35.18
C LEU A 167 -4.73 0.83 36.26
N GLY A 168 -5.95 1.31 35.96
CA GLY A 168 -6.83 1.92 36.93
C GLY A 168 -7.25 0.93 38.03
N LEU A 169 -7.61 -0.30 37.66
CA LEU A 169 -7.93 -1.37 38.63
C LEU A 169 -6.70 -1.70 39.48
N LYS A 170 -5.51 -1.82 38.88
CA LYS A 170 -4.27 -2.08 39.66
C LYS A 170 -3.93 -0.93 40.59
N PHE A 171 -4.07 0.32 40.14
CA PHE A 171 -3.85 1.50 40.97
C PHE A 171 -4.79 1.52 42.16
N THR A 172 -6.07 1.22 41.93
CA THR A 172 -7.08 1.13 42.98
C THR A 172 -6.78 0.01 43.99
N ALA A 173 -6.33 -1.15 43.52
CA ALA A 173 -5.94 -2.26 44.38
C ALA A 173 -4.75 -1.92 45.29
N ARG A 174 -3.84 -1.02 44.87
CA ARG A 174 -2.68 -0.53 45.62
C ARG A 174 -2.90 0.82 46.31
N LYS A 175 -4.16 1.24 46.46
CA LYS A 175 -4.49 2.59 46.97
C LYS A 175 -3.93 2.82 48.41
N ALA A 176 -3.88 1.82 49.26
CA ALA A 176 -3.30 1.91 50.61
C ALA A 176 -1.79 2.20 50.54
N GLU A 177 -1.04 1.48 49.70
CA GLU A 177 0.40 1.71 49.49
C GLU A 177 0.69 3.11 48.98
N VAL A 178 -0.09 3.54 47.96
CA VAL A 178 0.00 4.89 47.37
C VAL A 178 -0.25 5.96 48.41
N LYS A 179 -1.26 5.79 49.30
CA LYS A 179 -1.57 6.73 50.37
C LYS A 179 -0.41 6.82 51.39
N THR A 180 0.18 5.70 51.77
CA THR A 180 1.32 5.67 52.69
C THR A 180 2.51 6.40 52.10
N LEU A 181 2.85 6.14 50.83
CA LEU A 181 3.93 6.83 50.11
C LEU A 181 3.71 8.35 50.03
N SER A 182 2.46 8.76 49.76
CA SER A 182 2.08 10.17 49.73
C SER A 182 2.24 10.84 51.10
N LEU A 183 1.89 10.17 52.19
CA LEU A 183 2.07 10.67 53.56
C LEU A 183 3.56 10.79 53.95
N LEU A 184 4.42 9.93 53.40
CA LEU A 184 5.88 10.00 53.54
C LEU A 184 6.55 11.07 52.66
N GLY A 185 5.77 11.86 51.88
CA GLY A 185 6.27 12.93 51.07
C GLY A 185 6.83 12.50 49.67
N ALA A 186 6.47 11.28 49.25
CA ALA A 186 6.91 10.83 47.91
C ALA A 186 6.33 11.72 46.81
N THR A 187 7.17 12.06 45.77
CA THR A 187 6.75 12.85 44.64
C THR A 187 5.72 12.11 43.80
N ASN A 188 4.86 12.85 43.09
CA ASN A 188 3.86 12.29 42.19
C ASN A 188 4.48 11.38 41.10
N TRP A 189 5.69 11.70 40.65
CA TRP A 189 6.40 10.90 39.66
C TRP A 189 6.88 9.56 40.22
N TYR A 190 7.36 9.57 41.47
CA TYR A 190 7.79 8.35 42.14
C TYR A 190 6.60 7.36 42.32
N ILE A 191 5.42 7.89 42.61
CA ILE A 191 4.20 7.08 42.78
C ILE A 191 3.68 6.55 41.45
N ARG A 192 3.69 7.39 40.38
CA ARG A 192 3.10 7.08 39.07
C ARG A 192 4.06 6.35 38.12
N GLY A 193 5.36 6.57 38.27
CA GLY A 193 6.40 6.03 37.40
C GLY A 193 6.27 4.53 37.13
N PRO A 194 6.14 3.67 38.15
CA PRO A 194 5.99 2.22 37.95
C PRO A 194 4.81 1.85 37.05
N PHE A 195 3.67 2.54 37.16
CA PHE A 195 2.49 2.29 36.33
C PHE A 195 2.70 2.77 34.89
N VAL A 196 3.46 3.85 34.70
CA VAL A 196 3.81 4.33 33.35
C VAL A 196 4.71 3.30 32.66
N PHE A 197 5.73 2.79 33.34
CA PHE A 197 6.58 1.74 32.79
C PHE A 197 5.80 0.46 32.50
N GLU A 198 4.88 0.06 33.38
CA GLU A 198 4.03 -1.11 33.17
C GLU A 198 3.14 -0.96 31.94
N GLY A 199 2.52 0.21 31.72
CA GLY A 199 1.72 0.49 30.55
C GLY A 199 2.53 0.50 29.25
N MET A 200 3.75 1.04 29.29
CA MET A 200 4.67 1.00 28.15
C MET A 200 5.06 -0.46 27.82
N ILE A 201 5.37 -1.28 28.83
CA ILE A 201 5.72 -2.69 28.62
C ILE A 201 4.54 -3.45 27.97
N TYR A 202 3.30 -3.23 28.42
CA TYR A 202 2.13 -3.86 27.78
C TYR A 202 1.97 -3.47 26.33
N ALA A 203 2.13 -2.18 26.03
CA ALA A 203 1.97 -1.69 24.67
C ALA A 203 3.12 -2.16 23.75
N ILE A 204 4.37 -2.08 24.20
CA ILE A 204 5.55 -2.51 23.43
C ILE A 204 5.53 -4.01 23.18
N SER A 205 5.25 -4.83 24.21
CA SER A 205 5.17 -6.29 24.05
C SER A 205 4.07 -6.67 23.05
N GLY A 206 2.93 -5.96 23.08
CA GLY A 206 1.86 -6.15 22.12
C GLY A 206 2.27 -5.72 20.70
N ALA A 207 2.97 -4.59 20.54
CA ALA A 207 3.46 -4.12 19.24
C ALA A 207 4.45 -5.11 18.63
N VAL A 208 5.45 -5.56 19.39
CA VAL A 208 6.43 -6.55 18.92
C VAL A 208 5.76 -7.87 18.53
N ALA A 209 4.82 -8.36 19.33
CA ALA A 209 4.08 -9.57 19.02
C ALA A 209 3.18 -9.40 17.79
N GLY A 210 2.48 -8.27 17.67
CA GLY A 210 1.62 -7.93 16.53
C GLY A 210 2.40 -7.83 15.22
N TRP A 211 3.52 -7.10 15.24
CA TRP A 211 4.44 -7.02 14.11
C TRP A 211 5.00 -8.39 13.72
N GLY A 212 5.42 -9.19 14.70
CA GLY A 212 5.93 -10.55 14.46
C GLY A 212 4.90 -11.44 13.76
N LEU A 213 3.64 -11.40 14.21
CA LEU A 213 2.54 -12.12 13.55
C LEU A 213 2.29 -11.61 12.13
N ALA A 214 2.34 -10.30 11.90
CA ALA A 214 2.19 -9.71 10.56
C ALA A 214 3.33 -10.14 9.63
N TYR A 215 4.56 -10.17 10.13
CA TYR A 215 5.71 -10.66 9.38
C TYR A 215 5.58 -12.15 9.01
N LEU A 216 5.15 -12.99 9.93
CA LEU A 216 4.88 -14.42 9.66
C LEU A 216 3.76 -14.58 8.63
N THR A 217 2.69 -13.79 8.74
CA THR A 217 1.59 -13.79 7.75
C THR A 217 2.10 -13.39 6.38
N LEU A 218 2.95 -12.36 6.28
CA LEU A 218 3.56 -11.93 5.03
C LEU A 218 4.42 -13.05 4.42
N LEU A 219 5.29 -13.69 5.21
CA LEU A 219 6.13 -14.80 4.74
C LEU A 219 5.30 -15.97 4.22
N TYR A 220 4.21 -16.29 4.89
CA TYR A 220 3.30 -17.38 4.46
C TYR A 220 2.56 -17.05 3.16
N LEU A 221 2.13 -15.81 2.98
CA LEU A 221 1.38 -15.38 1.80
C LEU A 221 2.29 -15.09 0.58
N THR A 222 3.55 -14.73 0.80
CA THR A 222 4.49 -14.34 -0.27
C THR A 222 4.56 -15.35 -1.43
N PRO A 223 4.71 -16.67 -1.23
CA PRO A 223 4.79 -17.63 -2.34
C PRO A 223 3.55 -17.64 -3.22
N ASN A 224 2.37 -17.52 -2.61
CA ASN A 224 1.09 -17.51 -3.32
C ASN A 224 0.88 -16.22 -4.13
N ILE A 225 1.29 -15.08 -3.57
CA ILE A 225 1.15 -13.77 -4.23
C ILE A 225 2.13 -13.65 -5.39
N VAL A 226 3.39 -14.06 -5.21
CA VAL A 226 4.41 -14.05 -6.27
C VAL A 226 4.00 -14.93 -7.45
N GLY A 227 3.39 -16.10 -7.20
CA GLY A 227 2.87 -16.97 -8.25
C GLY A 227 1.73 -16.35 -9.07
N PHE A 228 0.96 -15.45 -8.47
CA PHE A 228 -0.16 -14.76 -9.13
C PHE A 228 0.28 -13.47 -9.85
N MET A 229 1.33 -12.80 -9.37
CA MET A 229 1.82 -11.50 -9.86
C MET A 229 3.17 -11.64 -10.60
N GLN A 230 3.27 -12.49 -11.61
CA GLN A 230 4.53 -12.85 -12.30
C GLN A 230 5.37 -11.67 -12.82
N GLU A 231 4.78 -10.51 -13.08
CA GLU A 231 5.47 -9.34 -13.65
C GLU A 231 5.79 -8.22 -12.65
N ILE A 232 5.22 -8.24 -11.45
CA ILE A 232 5.36 -7.14 -10.49
C ILE A 232 6.21 -7.59 -9.30
N THR A 233 7.47 -7.15 -9.25
CA THR A 233 8.42 -7.43 -8.16
C THR A 233 8.10 -6.63 -6.88
N LEU A 234 6.89 -6.80 -6.34
CA LEU A 234 6.48 -6.19 -5.06
C LEU A 234 6.97 -6.96 -3.84
N LEU A 235 7.26 -8.23 -4.00
CA LEU A 235 7.70 -9.14 -2.96
C LEU A 235 9.03 -9.82 -3.36
N PRO A 236 9.94 -10.11 -2.43
CA PRO A 236 9.82 -9.91 -0.97
C PRO A 236 10.00 -8.46 -0.54
N VAL A 237 9.21 -8.03 0.46
CA VAL A 237 9.35 -6.69 1.06
C VAL A 237 10.76 -6.55 1.64
N PRO A 238 11.50 -5.47 1.32
CA PRO A 238 12.84 -5.26 1.85
C PRO A 238 12.86 -5.25 3.38
N ILE A 239 13.83 -5.93 3.99
CA ILE A 239 13.92 -6.08 5.45
C ILE A 239 13.97 -4.74 6.18
N TRP A 240 14.56 -3.69 5.57
CA TRP A 240 14.63 -2.37 6.17
C TRP A 240 13.25 -1.71 6.31
N VAL A 241 12.28 -2.01 5.42
CA VAL A 241 10.89 -1.54 5.54
C VAL A 241 10.22 -2.18 6.77
N MET A 242 10.47 -3.48 6.98
CA MET A 242 9.95 -4.18 8.14
C MET A 242 10.55 -3.66 9.45
N ILE A 243 11.85 -3.31 9.46
CA ILE A 243 12.51 -2.69 10.62
C ILE A 243 11.96 -1.29 10.87
N ALA A 244 11.75 -0.48 9.82
CA ALA A 244 11.16 0.85 9.95
C ALA A 244 9.72 0.77 10.50
N LEU A 245 8.94 -0.21 10.04
CA LEU A 245 7.60 -0.48 10.55
C LEU A 245 7.63 -0.83 12.05
N LEU A 246 8.49 -1.76 12.47
CA LEU A 246 8.67 -2.11 13.88
C LEU A 246 9.06 -0.88 14.72
N GLY A 247 10.00 -0.06 14.23
CA GLY A 247 10.42 1.15 14.93
C GLY A 247 9.28 2.15 15.12
N SER A 248 8.51 2.40 14.06
CA SER A 248 7.35 3.31 14.12
C SER A 248 6.26 2.79 15.06
N GLU A 249 5.95 1.49 15.02
CA GLU A 249 4.96 0.85 15.88
C GLU A 249 5.40 0.85 17.36
N THR A 250 6.68 0.58 17.63
CA THR A 250 7.22 0.62 18.99
C THR A 250 7.15 2.03 19.57
N LEU A 251 7.43 3.05 18.77
CA LEU A 251 7.32 4.45 19.18
C LEU A 251 5.86 4.82 19.49
N LEU A 252 4.92 4.44 18.62
CA LEU A 252 3.49 4.63 18.85
C LEU A 252 3.03 3.87 20.11
N ALA A 253 3.48 2.64 20.32
CA ALA A 253 3.17 1.85 21.50
C ALA A 253 3.66 2.54 22.79
N CYS A 254 4.88 3.08 22.79
CA CYS A 254 5.38 3.88 23.93
C CYS A 254 4.46 5.06 24.25
N ILE A 255 4.04 5.81 23.23
CA ILE A 255 3.14 6.96 23.39
C ILE A 255 1.78 6.52 23.95
N ILE A 256 1.19 5.45 23.40
CA ILE A 256 -0.10 4.90 23.85
C ILE A 256 0.01 4.39 25.28
N GLY A 257 1.03 3.59 25.60
CA GLY A 257 1.24 3.04 26.95
C GLY A 257 1.46 4.11 28.00
N ALA A 258 2.30 5.12 27.70
CA ALA A 258 2.56 6.23 28.60
C ALA A 258 1.31 7.11 28.82
N SER A 259 0.61 7.47 27.73
CA SER A 259 -0.60 8.30 27.81
C SER A 259 -1.73 7.61 28.56
N ALA A 260 -1.98 6.33 28.27
CA ALA A 260 -2.98 5.52 28.97
C ALA A 260 -2.70 5.43 30.48
N SER A 261 -1.44 5.21 30.85
CA SER A 261 -1.02 5.14 32.25
C SER A 261 -1.19 6.46 32.99
N LEU A 262 -0.84 7.58 32.33
CA LEU A 262 -1.05 8.91 32.91
C LEU A 262 -2.54 9.23 33.09
N ILE A 263 -3.39 8.85 32.15
CA ILE A 263 -4.84 9.02 32.25
C ILE A 263 -5.37 8.15 33.42
N ALA A 264 -4.98 6.87 33.49
CA ALA A 264 -5.40 5.96 34.55
C ALA A 264 -5.03 6.51 35.93
N THR A 265 -3.77 6.87 36.14
CA THR A 265 -3.28 7.36 37.45
C THR A 265 -3.85 8.72 37.84
N ARG A 266 -4.21 9.59 36.89
CA ARG A 266 -4.89 10.86 37.15
C ARG A 266 -6.37 10.67 37.53
N ARG A 267 -7.06 9.75 36.84
CA ARG A 267 -8.50 9.51 37.03
C ARG A 267 -8.79 8.76 38.33
N TYR A 268 -7.99 7.74 38.67
CA TYR A 268 -8.17 6.89 39.84
C TYR A 268 -7.35 7.33 41.05
N GLY A 269 -6.49 8.35 40.90
CA GLY A 269 -5.65 8.93 41.96
C GLY A 269 -6.26 10.17 42.64
N ARG A 270 -7.50 10.52 42.27
CA ARG A 270 -8.33 11.48 43.01
C ARG A 270 -9.24 10.69 43.98
#